data_068dd866818ae3de579cf072e1849eb2
#
_entry.id   068dd866818ae3de579cf072e1849eb2
#
_cell.length_a   1.000
_cell.length_b   1.000
_cell.length_c   1.000
_cell.angle_alpha   90.00
_cell.angle_beta   90.00
_cell.angle_gamma   90.00
#
_symmetry.space_group_name_H-M   'P 1'
#
loop_
_entity.id
_entity.type
_entity.pdbx_description
1 polymer ?
#
loop_
_entity_poly.entity_id
_entity_poly.type
_entity_poly.pdbx_seq_one_letter_code
_entity_poly.pdbx_strand_id
1 'polypeptide(L)'
;MKYSDYISDEKIMELYKLDKQKGNKVAIEKYEKYVYRIISKIKNSYMFLYEMEDLHQAGCEGIMKALAGYDSNKGKFYNYCHNFVKKEIVGQFRFFLGESSEYYARLHRDILKVRDEVIEEHGMVSIDEIMKRTGKSRKIVVREL
;
A
#
# COMPACT_ATOMS: atom_id res chain seq x y z
N MET A 1 -3.38 24.83 -12.28
CA MET A 1 -4.24 24.06 -11.39
C MET A 1 -5.40 23.44 -12.13
N LYS A 2 -5.72 22.19 -11.79
CA LYS A 2 -6.83 21.48 -12.42
C LYS A 2 -8.15 21.90 -11.79
N TYR A 3 -9.23 21.81 -12.57
CA TYR A 3 -10.59 22.05 -12.06
C TYR A 3 -10.89 21.22 -10.81
N SER A 4 -10.43 19.98 -10.77
CA SER A 4 -10.61 19.07 -9.65
C SER A 4 -10.02 19.58 -8.33
N ASP A 5 -9.02 20.44 -8.36
CA ASP A 5 -8.41 21.01 -7.15
C ASP A 5 -9.35 22.00 -6.43
N TYR A 6 -10.32 22.54 -7.15
CA TYR A 6 -11.25 23.55 -6.61
C TYR A 6 -12.63 22.99 -6.28
N ILE A 7 -12.92 21.77 -6.73
CA ILE A 7 -14.25 21.21 -6.55
C ILE A 7 -14.38 20.62 -5.15
N SER A 8 -15.51 20.88 -4.49
CA SER A 8 -15.79 20.33 -3.16
C SER A 8 -16.16 18.86 -3.24
N ASP A 9 -16.01 18.16 -2.10
CA ASP A 9 -16.39 16.75 -2.01
C ASP A 9 -17.90 16.57 -2.21
N GLU A 10 -18.71 17.51 -1.74
CA GLU A 10 -20.16 17.53 -1.95
C GLU A 10 -20.50 17.59 -3.43
N LYS A 11 -19.78 18.42 -4.17
CA LYS A 11 -19.96 18.53 -5.62
C LYS A 11 -19.56 17.26 -6.35
N ILE A 12 -18.49 16.63 -5.90
CA ILE A 12 -18.06 15.32 -6.44
C ILE A 12 -19.18 14.28 -6.22
N MET A 13 -19.78 14.27 -5.04
CA MET A 13 -20.89 13.36 -4.73
C MET A 13 -22.12 13.62 -5.62
N GLU A 14 -22.44 14.88 -5.87
CA GLU A 14 -23.51 15.23 -6.80
C GLU A 14 -23.23 14.71 -8.21
N LEU A 15 -22.00 14.92 -8.70
CA LEU A 15 -21.59 14.42 -10.00
C LEU A 15 -21.66 12.90 -10.07
N TYR A 16 -21.22 12.22 -9.02
CA TYR A 16 -21.25 10.77 -8.93
C TYR A 16 -22.67 10.21 -9.03
N LYS A 17 -23.63 10.87 -8.38
CA LYS A 17 -25.04 10.47 -8.45
C LYS A 17 -25.64 10.62 -9.83
N LEU A 18 -25.22 11.66 -10.56
CA LEU A 18 -25.70 11.93 -11.92
C LEU A 18 -24.98 11.06 -12.96
N ASP A 19 -23.67 10.89 -12.79
CA ASP A 19 -22.83 10.12 -13.71
C ASP A 19 -21.66 9.55 -12.90
N LYS A 20 -21.71 8.25 -12.63
CA LYS A 20 -20.71 7.53 -11.86
C LYS A 20 -19.30 7.72 -12.42
N GLN A 21 -19.13 7.57 -13.73
CA GLN A 21 -17.83 7.67 -14.38
C GLN A 21 -17.23 9.05 -14.21
N LYS A 22 -18.04 10.07 -14.38
CA LYS A 22 -17.61 11.47 -14.24
C LYS A 22 -17.22 11.78 -12.80
N GLY A 23 -18.03 11.35 -11.84
CA GLY A 23 -17.73 11.50 -10.41
C GLY A 23 -16.44 10.79 -10.02
N ASN A 24 -16.23 9.56 -10.47
CA ASN A 24 -15.00 8.81 -10.25
C ASN A 24 -13.79 9.53 -10.84
N LYS A 25 -13.91 9.99 -12.08
CA LYS A 25 -12.83 10.69 -12.76
C LYS A 25 -12.38 11.94 -12.00
N VAL A 26 -13.34 12.76 -11.58
CA VAL A 26 -13.04 13.99 -10.83
C VAL A 26 -12.45 13.68 -9.46
N ALA A 27 -12.97 12.69 -8.76
CA ALA A 27 -12.44 12.26 -7.46
C ALA A 27 -11.00 11.76 -7.59
N ILE A 28 -10.70 10.96 -8.61
CA ILE A 28 -9.35 10.48 -8.87
C ILE A 28 -8.41 11.66 -9.16
N GLU A 29 -8.80 12.57 -10.03
CA GLU A 29 -7.98 13.74 -10.35
C GLU A 29 -7.68 14.60 -9.11
N LYS A 30 -8.65 14.76 -8.23
CA LYS A 30 -8.48 15.54 -7.00
C LYS A 30 -7.55 14.85 -6.00
N TYR A 31 -7.68 13.53 -5.84
CA TYR A 31 -7.03 12.81 -4.75
C TYR A 31 -5.85 11.92 -5.18
N GLU A 32 -5.49 11.86 -6.47
CA GLU A 32 -4.39 10.99 -6.91
C GLU A 32 -3.05 11.34 -6.27
N LYS A 33 -2.82 12.60 -5.96
CA LYS A 33 -1.60 13.02 -5.26
C LYS A 33 -1.46 12.36 -3.88
N TYR A 34 -2.59 12.08 -3.24
CA TYR A 34 -2.59 11.39 -1.95
C TYR A 34 -2.28 9.90 -2.11
N VAL A 35 -2.64 9.31 -3.26
CA VAL A 35 -2.25 7.93 -3.58
C VAL A 35 -0.72 7.82 -3.61
N TYR A 36 -0.04 8.71 -4.30
CA TYR A 36 1.42 8.72 -4.35
C TYR A 36 2.03 8.94 -2.95
N ARG A 37 1.42 9.80 -2.16
CA ARG A 37 1.86 10.06 -0.79
C ARG A 37 1.73 8.80 0.08
N ILE A 38 0.62 8.09 -0.04
CA ILE A 38 0.40 6.84 0.68
C ILE A 38 1.40 5.78 0.24
N ILE A 39 1.64 5.63 -1.05
CA ILE A 39 2.64 4.70 -1.58
C ILE A 39 4.02 5.02 -0.99
N SER A 40 4.41 6.29 -0.95
CA SER A 40 5.71 6.69 -0.42
C SER A 40 5.87 6.42 1.08
N LYS A 41 4.76 6.40 1.83
CA LYS A 41 4.77 6.08 3.26
C LYS A 41 4.76 4.60 3.54
N ILE A 42 4.29 3.78 2.61
CA ILE A 42 4.36 2.33 2.71
C ILE A 42 5.77 1.92 2.31
N LYS A 43 6.73 2.20 3.20
CA LYS A 43 8.11 1.74 3.03
C LYS A 43 8.14 0.26 3.29
N ASN A 44 7.82 -0.49 2.26
CA ASN A 44 7.81 -1.92 2.30
C ASN A 44 8.98 -2.43 1.48
N SER A 45 9.72 -3.37 2.03
CA SER A 45 10.83 -4.02 1.36
C SER A 45 10.42 -4.76 0.09
N TYR A 46 9.12 -4.92 -0.13
CA TYR A 46 8.59 -5.54 -1.36
C TYR A 46 8.40 -4.55 -2.50
N MET A 47 8.58 -3.24 -2.27
CA MET A 47 8.32 -2.19 -3.27
C MET A 47 9.11 -2.38 -4.57
N PHE A 48 10.30 -2.94 -4.51
CA PHE A 48 11.13 -3.17 -5.69
C PHE A 48 10.56 -4.22 -6.65
N LEU A 49 9.55 -4.98 -6.22
CA LEU A 49 8.88 -5.99 -7.04
C LEU A 49 7.75 -5.41 -7.90
N TYR A 50 7.43 -4.13 -7.70
CA TYR A 50 6.25 -3.51 -8.30
C TYR A 50 6.62 -2.27 -9.08
N GLU A 51 5.87 -2.03 -10.15
CA GLU A 51 5.93 -0.76 -10.84
C GLU A 51 5.01 0.23 -10.14
N MET A 52 5.42 1.49 -10.13
CA MET A 52 4.64 2.57 -9.51
C MET A 52 3.24 2.67 -10.13
N GLU A 53 3.12 2.41 -11.44
CA GLU A 53 1.85 2.43 -12.15
C GLU A 53 0.83 1.47 -11.57
N ASP A 54 1.25 0.24 -11.24
CA ASP A 54 0.36 -0.78 -10.69
C ASP A 54 -0.14 -0.39 -9.31
N LEU A 55 0.74 0.19 -8.49
CA LEU A 55 0.38 0.66 -7.15
C LEU A 55 -0.54 1.87 -7.23
N HIS A 56 -0.29 2.79 -8.16
CA HIS A 56 -1.13 3.95 -8.39
C HIS A 56 -2.53 3.54 -8.84
N GLN A 57 -2.63 2.61 -9.77
CA GLN A 57 -3.91 2.09 -10.24
C GLN A 57 -4.71 1.44 -9.11
N ALA A 58 -4.06 0.64 -8.27
CA ALA A 58 -4.69 0.04 -7.11
C ALA A 58 -5.23 1.12 -6.15
N GLY A 59 -4.45 2.17 -5.91
CA GLY A 59 -4.87 3.29 -5.08
C GLY A 59 -6.07 4.02 -5.66
N CYS A 60 -6.11 4.22 -6.98
CA CYS A 60 -7.25 4.85 -7.66
C CYS A 60 -8.52 3.99 -7.53
N GLU A 61 -8.39 2.67 -7.59
CA GLU A 61 -9.51 1.77 -7.31
C GLU A 61 -10.02 1.95 -5.89
N GLY A 62 -9.12 2.17 -4.93
CA GLY A 62 -9.49 2.50 -3.55
C GLY A 62 -10.31 3.77 -3.44
N ILE A 63 -9.96 4.81 -4.20
CA ILE A 63 -10.74 6.05 -4.25
C ILE A 63 -12.14 5.77 -4.79
N MET A 64 -12.27 5.00 -5.85
CA MET A 64 -13.57 4.66 -6.45
C MET A 64 -14.44 3.87 -5.48
N LYS A 65 -13.86 2.90 -4.78
CA LYS A 65 -14.58 2.11 -3.78
C LYS A 65 -15.05 2.97 -2.60
N ALA A 66 -14.20 3.90 -2.16
CA ALA A 66 -14.55 4.82 -1.09
C ALA A 66 -15.72 5.72 -1.52
N LEU A 67 -15.66 6.25 -2.74
CA LEU A 67 -16.70 7.14 -3.25
C LEU A 67 -18.06 6.44 -3.31
N ALA A 68 -18.08 5.17 -3.67
CA ALA A 68 -19.31 4.37 -3.75
C ALA A 68 -20.02 4.23 -2.40
N GLY A 69 -19.29 4.25 -1.29
CA GLY A 69 -19.87 4.10 0.05
C GLY A 69 -19.87 5.37 0.90
N TYR A 70 -19.43 6.49 0.34
CA TYR A 70 -19.26 7.71 1.12
C TYR A 70 -20.54 8.51 1.28
N ASP A 71 -20.71 9.09 2.48
CA ASP A 71 -21.65 10.18 2.73
C ASP A 71 -21.02 11.16 3.75
N SER A 72 -21.57 12.37 3.82
CA SER A 72 -21.02 13.43 4.66
C SER A 72 -20.99 13.11 6.16
N ASN A 73 -21.80 12.17 6.61
CA ASN A 73 -21.83 11.74 8.01
C ASN A 73 -20.60 10.93 8.41
N LYS A 74 -19.83 10.45 7.43
CA LYS A 74 -18.62 9.65 7.67
C LYS A 74 -17.35 10.50 7.81
N GLY A 75 -17.50 11.82 7.92
CA GLY A 75 -16.39 12.75 8.07
C GLY A 75 -15.85 13.23 6.74
N LYS A 76 -14.64 13.75 6.74
CA LYS A 76 -14.00 14.24 5.52
C LYS A 76 -13.67 13.07 4.59
N PHE A 77 -13.88 13.26 3.29
CA PHE A 77 -13.64 12.23 2.30
C PHE A 77 -12.18 11.76 2.32
N TYR A 78 -11.21 12.67 2.48
CA TYR A 78 -9.80 12.31 2.56
C TYR A 78 -9.54 11.25 3.64
N ASN A 79 -10.07 11.46 4.83
CA ASN A 79 -9.88 10.51 5.93
C ASN A 79 -10.60 9.19 5.67
N TYR A 80 -11.78 9.27 5.10
CA TYR A 80 -12.57 8.08 4.77
C TYR A 80 -11.90 7.24 3.69
N CYS A 81 -11.40 7.87 2.62
CA CYS A 81 -10.81 7.15 1.50
C CYS A 81 -9.41 6.59 1.81
N HIS A 82 -8.70 7.17 2.78
CA HIS A 82 -7.33 6.76 3.12
C HIS A 82 -7.23 5.25 3.36
N ASN A 83 -8.13 4.69 4.15
CA ASN A 83 -8.12 3.27 4.47
C ASN A 83 -8.43 2.39 3.26
N PHE A 84 -9.32 2.85 2.37
CA PHE A 84 -9.63 2.14 1.13
C PHE A 84 -8.42 2.11 0.19
N VAL A 85 -7.75 3.25 0.03
CA VAL A 85 -6.56 3.36 -0.81
C VAL A 85 -5.45 2.46 -0.27
N LYS A 86 -5.16 2.56 1.02
CA LYS A 86 -4.14 1.75 1.67
C LYS A 86 -4.43 0.26 1.53
N LYS A 87 -5.67 -0.14 1.74
CA LYS A 87 -6.10 -1.54 1.63
C LYS A 87 -5.89 -2.09 0.22
N GLU A 88 -6.24 -1.32 -0.80
CA GLU A 88 -6.08 -1.76 -2.19
C GLU A 88 -4.60 -1.89 -2.56
N ILE A 89 -3.76 -0.94 -2.14
CA ILE A 89 -2.33 -0.99 -2.39
C ILE A 89 -1.69 -2.21 -1.70
N VAL A 90 -2.02 -2.43 -0.43
CA VAL A 90 -1.51 -3.59 0.33
C VAL A 90 -2.03 -4.90 -0.28
N GLY A 91 -3.28 -4.91 -0.73
CA GLY A 91 -3.88 -6.06 -1.40
C GLY A 91 -3.14 -6.44 -2.69
N GLN A 92 -2.62 -5.45 -3.41
CA GLN A 92 -1.83 -5.69 -4.62
C GLN A 92 -0.55 -6.46 -4.29
N PHE A 93 0.11 -6.16 -3.19
CA PHE A 93 1.27 -6.91 -2.74
C PHE A 93 0.95 -8.38 -2.52
N ARG A 94 -0.15 -8.67 -1.84
CA ARG A 94 -0.58 -10.05 -1.57
C ARG A 94 -0.90 -10.82 -2.84
N PHE A 95 -1.62 -10.18 -3.75
CA PHE A 95 -2.01 -10.78 -5.01
C PHE A 95 -0.78 -11.16 -5.84
N PHE A 96 0.15 -10.22 -5.96
CA PHE A 96 1.33 -10.39 -6.81
C PHE A 96 2.26 -11.48 -6.31
N LEU A 97 2.43 -11.60 -4.99
CA LEU A 97 3.31 -12.59 -4.38
C LEU A 97 2.64 -13.96 -4.23
N GLY A 98 1.32 -14.04 -4.44
CA GLY A 98 0.58 -15.30 -4.36
C GLY A 98 0.55 -15.92 -2.96
N GLU A 99 0.89 -15.13 -1.94
CA GLU A 99 1.03 -15.62 -0.57
C GLU A 99 0.15 -14.82 0.40
N SER A 100 -0.22 -15.45 1.50
CA SER A 100 -1.01 -14.78 2.54
C SER A 100 -0.13 -13.82 3.36
N SER A 101 -0.77 -12.81 3.96
CA SER A 101 -0.08 -11.89 4.87
C SER A 101 0.53 -12.62 6.07
N GLU A 102 -0.07 -13.73 6.46
CA GLU A 102 0.40 -14.56 7.56
C GLU A 102 1.73 -15.23 7.21
N TYR A 103 1.89 -15.70 5.99
CA TYR A 103 3.15 -16.24 5.50
C TYR A 103 4.27 -15.21 5.61
N TYR A 104 4.03 -13.97 5.17
CA TYR A 104 5.06 -12.92 5.21
C TYR A 104 5.37 -12.49 6.64
N ALA A 105 4.36 -12.42 7.50
CA ALA A 105 4.58 -12.12 8.91
C ALA A 105 5.46 -13.20 9.57
N ARG A 106 5.23 -14.46 9.22
CA ARG A 106 6.03 -15.59 9.72
C ARG A 106 7.45 -15.53 9.19
N LEU A 107 7.61 -15.31 7.88
CA LEU A 107 8.93 -15.19 7.24
C LEU A 107 9.74 -14.07 7.90
N HIS A 108 9.13 -12.93 8.11
CA HIS A 108 9.79 -11.79 8.73
C HIS A 108 10.24 -12.12 10.16
N ARG A 109 9.37 -12.72 10.96
CA ARG A 109 9.71 -13.13 12.33
C ARG A 109 10.85 -14.13 12.38
N ASP A 110 10.83 -15.12 11.48
CA ASP A 110 11.87 -16.15 11.43
C ASP A 110 13.23 -15.55 11.09
N ILE A 111 13.27 -14.64 10.12
CA ILE A 111 14.52 -13.97 9.74
C ILE A 111 15.05 -13.09 10.87
N LEU A 112 14.17 -12.32 11.54
CA LEU A 112 14.59 -11.48 12.67
C LEU A 112 15.09 -12.32 13.84
N LYS A 113 14.46 -13.46 14.11
CA LYS A 113 14.89 -14.38 15.14
C LYS A 113 16.28 -14.91 14.87
N VAL A 114 16.54 -15.39 13.65
CA VAL A 114 17.86 -15.89 13.25
C VAL A 114 18.90 -14.75 13.30
N ARG A 115 18.52 -13.54 12.87
CA ARG A 115 19.40 -12.37 12.99
C ARG A 115 19.84 -12.17 14.43
N ASP A 116 18.92 -12.20 15.38
CA ASP A 116 19.21 -11.99 16.80
C ASP A 116 20.12 -13.11 17.35
N GLU A 117 19.88 -14.35 16.93
CA GLU A 117 20.74 -15.47 17.28
C GLU A 117 22.19 -15.29 16.76
N VAL A 118 22.32 -14.83 15.52
CA VAL A 118 23.63 -14.58 14.91
C VAL A 118 24.35 -13.43 15.64
N ILE A 119 23.64 -12.36 15.98
CA ILE A 119 24.23 -11.25 16.74
C ILE A 119 24.71 -11.73 18.11
N GLU A 120 23.93 -12.55 18.80
CA GLU A 120 24.29 -13.08 20.09
C GLU A 120 25.53 -13.94 20.04
N GLU A 121 25.66 -14.79 19.01
CA GLU A 121 26.81 -15.68 18.85
C GLU A 121 28.07 -14.98 18.35
N HIS A 122 27.94 -14.04 17.41
CA HIS A 122 29.06 -13.44 16.71
C HIS A 122 29.28 -11.95 16.97
N GLY A 123 28.36 -11.30 17.71
CA GLY A 123 28.45 -9.88 18.04
C GLY A 123 28.09 -8.94 16.91
N MET A 124 27.75 -9.44 15.72
CA MET A 124 27.37 -8.64 14.56
C MET A 124 26.44 -9.40 13.64
N VAL A 125 25.74 -8.65 12.78
CA VAL A 125 24.88 -9.22 11.73
C VAL A 125 25.75 -9.84 10.64
N SER A 126 25.40 -11.07 10.24
CA SER A 126 26.01 -11.72 9.07
C SER A 126 24.89 -12.21 8.16
N ILE A 127 24.77 -11.55 7.01
CA ILE A 127 23.76 -11.93 5.99
C ILE A 127 24.02 -13.35 5.50
N ASP A 128 25.27 -13.70 5.26
CA ASP A 128 25.62 -15.05 4.77
C ASP A 128 25.24 -16.13 5.77
N GLU A 129 25.43 -15.90 7.05
CA GLU A 129 25.06 -16.85 8.09
C GLU A 129 23.53 -16.97 8.22
N ILE A 130 22.81 -15.85 8.07
CA ILE A 130 21.34 -15.87 8.08
C ILE A 130 20.83 -16.65 6.86
N MET A 131 21.40 -16.44 5.69
CA MET A 131 21.06 -17.21 4.48
C MET A 131 21.24 -18.71 4.70
N LYS A 132 22.37 -19.08 5.29
CA LYS A 132 22.72 -20.48 5.55
C LYS A 132 21.71 -21.13 6.50
N ARG A 133 21.34 -20.44 7.58
CA ARG A 133 20.43 -20.95 8.61
C ARG A 133 18.98 -21.01 8.17
N THR A 134 18.55 -20.04 7.36
CA THR A 134 17.15 -19.95 6.93
C THR A 134 16.88 -20.63 5.60
N GLY A 135 17.92 -20.89 4.80
CA GLY A 135 17.75 -21.40 3.44
C GLY A 135 17.18 -20.38 2.47
N LYS A 136 17.10 -19.12 2.87
CA LYS A 136 16.53 -18.05 2.05
C LYS A 136 17.61 -17.34 1.23
N SER A 137 17.21 -16.75 0.10
CA SER A 137 18.13 -16.01 -0.76
C SER A 137 18.59 -14.70 -0.09
N ARG A 138 19.74 -14.19 -0.55
CA ARG A 138 20.27 -12.91 -0.08
C ARG A 138 19.25 -11.79 -0.24
N LYS A 139 18.54 -11.77 -1.36
CA LYS A 139 17.52 -10.77 -1.67
C LYS A 139 16.40 -10.76 -0.62
N ILE A 140 15.92 -11.93 -0.24
CA ILE A 140 14.88 -12.08 0.78
C ILE A 140 15.40 -11.68 2.15
N VAL A 141 16.60 -12.13 2.54
CA VAL A 141 17.18 -11.81 3.85
C VAL A 141 17.38 -10.31 4.00
N VAL A 142 18.00 -9.66 3.00
CA VAL A 142 18.23 -8.21 3.04
C VAL A 142 16.91 -7.45 3.10
N ARG A 143 15.91 -7.90 2.37
CA ARG A 143 14.59 -7.28 2.36
C ARG A 143 13.93 -7.29 3.73
N GLU A 144 14.08 -8.37 4.48
CA GLU A 144 13.40 -8.54 5.78
C GLU A 144 14.18 -7.99 6.96
N LEU A 145 15.42 -7.60 6.77
CA LEU A 145 16.23 -6.95 7.80
C LEU A 145 15.95 -5.46 7.87
#